data_7331aeca784f55a50d4e80cdb6427bea
#
_entry.id   7331aeca784f55a50d4e80cdb6427bea
#
_cell.length_a   1.000
_cell.length_b   1.000
_cell.length_c   1.000
_cell.angle_alpha   90.00
_cell.angle_beta   90.00
_cell.angle_gamma   90.00
#
_symmetry.space_group_name_H-M   'P 1'
#
loop_
_entity.id
_entity.type
_entity.pdbx_description
1 polymer ?
#
loop_
_entity_poly.entity_id
_entity_poly.type
_entity_poly.pdbx_seq_one_letter_code
_entity_poly.pdbx_strand_id
1 'polypeptide(L)'
;VTGVQTCALPIYLLCRHRSLDLCLATIPKEDPATYAMISKADTLGVFQIESRAQMSMLPRLKPQTFYDLVIEVAIVRPGPIQGGMVHPYLRRRNKEEPTTYPSPQLEAVLKRTLGVPLFQEQVMQIAMVAADYGPGEADQLRRSMAAWKRHGGLEPHQQRLRTGMLKNGYSEAFAAQIFEQIKGFGSYGFPESHAASFALLTYASCWLKCHEPAAFACALINSWPMGFYSPDQILQDARRHRLQIRPVDVQASDWECSLEPIAGEQPAIRLGLRMIAGFREEDGRRIEAARQRRAFSDIADLDQRAGLDTRAQALLADAGALRALVGNRHKARWDRSEEHTSELQSP
;
A
#
# COMPACT_ATOMS: atom_id res chain seq x y z
N VAL A 1 -6.68 -2.39 -0.43
CA VAL A 1 -5.73 -3.28 0.25
C VAL A 1 -5.61 -2.82 1.68
N THR A 2 -5.79 -3.68 2.64
CA THR A 2 -5.56 -3.36 4.04
C THR A 2 -4.07 -3.49 4.35
N GLY A 3 -3.53 -2.61 5.21
CA GLY A 3 -2.12 -2.69 5.63
C GLY A 3 -1.73 -4.04 6.23
N VAL A 4 -2.68 -4.80 6.77
CA VAL A 4 -2.47 -6.16 7.26
C VAL A 4 -2.07 -7.10 6.11
N GLN A 5 -2.71 -7.01 4.96
CA GLN A 5 -2.41 -7.86 3.79
C GLN A 5 -1.04 -7.54 3.18
N THR A 6 -0.63 -6.27 3.14
CA THR A 6 0.66 -5.86 2.58
C THR A 6 1.84 -6.12 3.50
N CYS A 7 1.61 -6.34 4.79
CA CYS A 7 2.67 -6.66 5.76
C CYS A 7 2.65 -8.13 6.18
N ALA A 8 1.48 -8.67 6.56
CA ALA A 8 1.39 -10.01 7.13
C ALA A 8 1.72 -11.11 6.11
N LEU A 9 1.24 -11.01 4.87
CA LEU A 9 1.50 -12.02 3.84
C LEU A 9 2.96 -12.06 3.39
N PRO A 10 3.65 -10.93 3.10
CA PRO A 10 5.08 -10.96 2.82
C PRO A 10 5.89 -11.55 3.97
N ILE A 11 5.60 -11.18 5.22
CA ILE A 11 6.26 -11.72 6.42
C ILE A 11 6.03 -13.23 6.51
N TYR A 12 4.81 -13.71 6.29
CA TYR A 12 4.51 -15.14 6.26
C TYR A 12 5.31 -15.89 5.19
N LEU A 13 5.38 -15.34 3.96
CA LEU A 13 6.17 -15.93 2.88
C LEU A 13 7.67 -15.98 3.24
N LEU A 14 8.20 -14.96 3.87
CA LEU A 14 9.61 -14.92 4.31
C LEU A 14 9.88 -15.94 5.40
N CYS A 15 9.01 -16.07 6.39
CA CYS A 15 9.11 -17.08 7.43
C CYS A 15 9.13 -18.50 6.82
N ARG A 16 8.21 -18.76 5.89
CA ARG A 16 8.07 -20.08 5.26
C ARG A 16 9.23 -20.44 4.31
N HIS A 17 9.73 -19.47 3.54
CA HIS A 17 10.69 -19.73 2.46
C HIS A 17 12.14 -19.41 2.81
N ARG A 18 12.38 -18.54 3.80
CA ARG A 18 13.73 -18.13 4.20
C ARG A 18 14.04 -18.35 5.67
N SER A 19 13.11 -18.92 6.44
CA SER A 19 13.22 -19.09 7.89
C SER A 19 13.57 -17.81 8.64
N LEU A 20 13.15 -16.65 8.09
CA LEU A 20 13.33 -15.36 8.73
C LEU A 20 12.21 -15.15 9.74
N ASP A 21 12.57 -15.04 11.01
CA ASP A 21 11.64 -14.67 12.08
C ASP A 21 11.47 -13.15 12.11
N LEU A 22 10.65 -12.65 11.19
CA LEU A 22 10.36 -11.24 11.03
C LEU A 22 8.94 -10.94 11.53
N CYS A 23 8.80 -9.84 12.26
CA CYS A 23 7.51 -9.28 12.62
C CYS A 23 7.56 -7.75 12.53
N LEU A 24 6.40 -7.08 12.62
CA LEU A 24 6.34 -5.62 12.54
C LEU A 24 7.24 -4.91 13.56
N ALA A 25 7.47 -5.52 14.73
CA ALA A 25 8.31 -4.95 15.78
C ALA A 25 9.82 -5.13 15.53
N THR A 26 10.21 -6.15 14.72
CA THR A 26 11.62 -6.46 14.43
C THR A 26 12.10 -5.86 13.11
N ILE A 27 11.21 -5.25 12.31
CA ILE A 27 11.61 -4.50 11.12
C ILE A 27 12.56 -3.36 11.54
N PRO A 28 13.76 -3.25 10.93
CA PRO A 28 14.73 -2.20 11.23
C PRO A 28 14.11 -0.82 11.08
N LYS A 29 14.26 0.03 12.11
CA LYS A 29 13.74 1.39 12.13
C LYS A 29 14.68 2.33 11.39
N GLU A 30 14.12 3.41 10.82
CA GLU A 30 14.87 4.51 10.20
C GLU A 30 15.90 4.06 9.15
N ASP A 31 15.53 3.06 8.33
CA ASP A 31 16.41 2.52 7.30
C ASP A 31 16.57 3.52 6.12
N PRO A 32 17.80 3.99 5.83
CA PRO A 32 18.03 4.98 4.78
C PRO A 32 17.67 4.52 3.37
N ALA A 33 17.81 3.22 3.06
CA ALA A 33 17.50 2.68 1.75
C ALA A 33 15.97 2.72 1.50
N THR A 34 15.18 2.41 2.53
CA THR A 34 13.72 2.52 2.52
C THR A 34 13.29 3.97 2.25
N TYR A 35 13.84 4.95 2.95
CA TYR A 35 13.50 6.37 2.70
C TYR A 35 13.96 6.86 1.33
N ALA A 36 15.10 6.37 0.83
CA ALA A 36 15.57 6.69 -0.52
C ALA A 36 14.59 6.16 -1.60
N MET A 37 14.06 4.95 -1.43
CA MET A 37 13.04 4.38 -2.30
C MET A 37 11.74 5.20 -2.25
N ILE A 38 11.26 5.53 -1.04
CA ILE A 38 10.06 6.35 -0.84
C ILE A 38 10.21 7.72 -1.51
N SER A 39 11.35 8.38 -1.34
CA SER A 39 11.63 9.70 -1.91
C SER A 39 11.66 9.70 -3.45
N LYS A 40 11.84 8.54 -4.08
CA LYS A 40 11.73 8.35 -5.54
C LYS A 40 10.30 8.05 -5.99
N ALA A 41 9.33 7.99 -5.06
CA ALA A 41 7.96 7.57 -5.30
C ALA A 41 7.85 6.13 -5.86
N ASP A 42 8.81 5.27 -5.55
CA ASP A 42 8.76 3.85 -5.89
C ASP A 42 7.88 3.10 -4.88
N THR A 43 6.59 3.45 -4.85
CA THR A 43 5.65 3.03 -3.82
C THR A 43 4.40 2.33 -4.37
N LEU A 44 4.52 1.73 -5.58
CA LEU A 44 3.44 0.92 -6.15
C LEU A 44 3.12 -0.24 -5.19
N GLY A 45 1.84 -0.40 -4.85
CA GLY A 45 1.36 -1.43 -3.94
C GLY A 45 1.66 -1.19 -2.46
N VAL A 46 2.31 -0.08 -2.10
CA VAL A 46 2.59 0.25 -0.70
C VAL A 46 1.36 0.88 -0.05
N PHE A 47 0.99 0.37 1.11
CA PHE A 47 -0.14 0.88 1.88
C PHE A 47 -0.04 2.40 2.09
N GLN A 48 -1.12 3.12 1.84
CA GLN A 48 -1.37 4.52 2.15
C GLN A 48 -0.56 5.56 1.35
N ILE A 49 0.48 5.20 0.59
CA ILE A 49 1.30 6.15 -0.19
C ILE A 49 1.42 5.75 -1.68
N GLU A 50 0.41 5.04 -2.18
CA GLU A 50 0.36 4.52 -3.55
C GLU A 50 -0.51 5.36 -4.50
N SER A 51 -1.30 6.31 -4.00
CA SER A 51 -2.15 7.15 -4.86
C SER A 51 -1.31 8.13 -5.67
N ARG A 52 -1.81 8.55 -6.85
CA ARG A 52 -1.12 9.54 -7.70
C ARG A 52 -0.76 10.82 -6.96
N ALA A 53 -1.65 11.28 -6.09
CA ALA A 53 -1.42 12.49 -5.30
C ALA A 53 -0.27 12.31 -4.31
N GLN A 54 -0.22 11.18 -3.61
CA GLN A 54 0.85 10.85 -2.67
C GLN A 54 2.17 10.63 -3.39
N MET A 55 2.19 9.81 -4.45
CA MET A 55 3.39 9.58 -5.25
C MET A 55 3.96 10.87 -5.86
N SER A 56 3.12 11.83 -6.24
CA SER A 56 3.60 13.14 -6.74
C SER A 56 4.17 14.04 -5.64
N MET A 57 3.79 13.82 -4.39
CA MET A 57 4.29 14.58 -3.24
C MET A 57 5.60 14.04 -2.68
N LEU A 58 5.81 12.73 -2.70
CA LEU A 58 6.97 12.07 -2.08
C LEU A 58 8.33 12.63 -2.52
N PRO A 59 8.60 12.91 -3.82
CA PRO A 59 9.86 13.50 -4.26
C PRO A 59 10.07 14.95 -3.77
N ARG A 60 8.99 15.65 -3.41
CA ARG A 60 9.01 17.01 -2.88
C ARG A 60 9.17 17.02 -1.36
N LEU A 61 8.52 16.06 -0.68
CA LEU A 61 8.61 15.87 0.77
C LEU A 61 9.97 15.31 1.19
N LYS A 62 10.51 14.36 0.42
CA LYS A 62 11.77 13.64 0.70
C LYS A 62 11.82 13.15 2.15
N PRO A 63 10.99 12.16 2.52
CA PRO A 63 10.95 11.64 3.88
C PRO A 63 12.33 11.09 4.29
N GLN A 64 12.73 11.39 5.52
CA GLN A 64 14.00 10.94 6.11
C GLN A 64 13.80 10.29 7.48
N THR A 65 12.64 10.50 8.09
CA THR A 65 12.28 9.98 9.41
C THR A 65 10.88 9.42 9.40
N PHE A 66 10.58 8.59 10.39
CA PHE A 66 9.23 8.04 10.59
C PHE A 66 8.17 9.15 10.70
N TYR A 67 8.50 10.26 11.36
CA TYR A 67 7.55 11.35 11.50
C TYR A 67 7.21 12.05 10.18
N ASP A 68 8.10 12.03 9.21
CA ASP A 68 7.81 12.52 7.86
C ASP A 68 6.72 11.68 7.17
N LEU A 69 6.69 10.37 7.43
CA LEU A 69 5.61 9.50 6.95
C LEU A 69 4.29 9.77 7.68
N VAL A 70 4.33 10.08 8.97
CA VAL A 70 3.13 10.51 9.72
C VAL A 70 2.53 11.76 9.08
N ILE A 71 3.38 12.71 8.70
CA ILE A 71 2.96 13.92 7.99
C ILE A 71 2.43 13.60 6.60
N GLU A 72 3.12 12.76 5.81
CA GLU A 72 2.67 12.35 4.47
C GLU A 72 1.26 11.76 4.49
N VAL A 73 1.02 10.83 5.41
CA VAL A 73 -0.29 10.20 5.59
C VAL A 73 -1.38 11.21 5.96
N ALA A 74 -1.04 12.23 6.75
CA ALA A 74 -2.00 13.22 7.23
C ALA A 74 -2.25 14.36 6.25
N ILE A 75 -1.25 14.78 5.46
CA ILE A 75 -1.30 16.00 4.64
C ILE A 75 -1.98 15.76 3.28
N VAL A 76 -1.78 14.56 2.69
CA VAL A 76 -2.45 14.16 1.43
C VAL A 76 -3.77 13.49 1.76
N ARG A 77 -4.85 14.23 1.56
CA ARG A 77 -6.22 13.79 1.89
C ARG A 77 -7.02 13.45 0.64
N PRO A 78 -7.96 12.48 0.69
CA PRO A 78 -8.91 12.27 -0.39
C PRO A 78 -9.83 13.51 -0.52
N GLY A 79 -9.90 14.04 -1.73
CA GLY A 79 -10.63 15.26 -2.06
C GLY A 79 -9.70 16.36 -2.59
N PRO A 80 -10.24 17.48 -3.10
CA PRO A 80 -9.39 18.58 -3.50
C PRO A 80 -8.57 19.03 -2.31
N ILE A 81 -7.27 19.21 -2.50
CA ILE A 81 -6.32 19.70 -1.49
C ILE A 81 -6.89 21.03 -0.95
N GLN A 82 -7.64 20.93 0.14
CA GLN A 82 -8.35 22.08 0.68
C GLN A 82 -7.46 22.80 1.69
N GLY A 83 -7.45 24.12 1.61
CA GLY A 83 -6.83 24.99 2.58
C GLY A 83 -5.39 25.38 2.33
N GLY A 84 -4.80 25.07 1.17
CA GLY A 84 -3.44 25.53 0.84
C GLY A 84 -2.32 25.08 1.80
N MET A 85 -2.56 24.12 2.70
CA MET A 85 -1.62 23.70 3.75
C MET A 85 -0.40 22.92 3.23
N VAL A 86 -0.55 22.20 2.12
CA VAL A 86 0.54 21.43 1.52
C VAL A 86 1.68 22.33 1.06
N HIS A 87 1.36 23.42 0.38
CA HIS A 87 2.36 24.34 -0.17
C HIS A 87 3.18 25.06 0.91
N PRO A 88 2.60 25.64 1.97
CA PRO A 88 3.40 26.23 3.04
C PRO A 88 4.31 25.22 3.75
N TYR A 89 3.81 24.02 4.04
CA TYR A 89 4.61 22.99 4.68
C TYR A 89 5.83 22.62 3.82
N LEU A 90 5.63 22.33 2.53
CA LEU A 90 6.72 21.96 1.63
C LEU A 90 7.73 23.09 1.43
N ARG A 91 7.27 24.35 1.26
CA ARG A 91 8.17 25.50 1.13
C ARG A 91 9.07 25.66 2.37
N ARG A 92 8.49 25.55 3.56
CA ARG A 92 9.24 25.63 4.82
C ARG A 92 10.19 24.46 5.01
N ARG A 93 9.76 23.25 4.68
CA ARG A 93 10.62 22.08 4.71
C ARG A 93 11.80 22.18 3.75
N ASN A 94 11.57 22.69 2.55
CA ASN A 94 12.62 22.89 1.54
C ASN A 94 13.41 24.18 1.74
N LYS A 95 13.19 24.93 2.85
CA LYS A 95 13.84 26.21 3.17
C LYS A 95 13.59 27.31 2.13
N GLU A 96 12.51 27.20 1.36
CA GLU A 96 12.05 28.22 0.42
C GLU A 96 11.29 29.36 1.12
N GLU A 97 10.78 29.09 2.33
CA GLU A 97 10.07 30.03 3.19
C GLU A 97 10.56 29.85 4.64
N PRO A 98 10.83 30.95 5.37
CA PRO A 98 11.20 30.85 6.78
C PRO A 98 10.02 30.37 7.62
N THR A 99 10.31 29.52 8.63
CA THR A 99 9.30 29.14 9.61
C THR A 99 9.24 30.19 10.71
N THR A 100 8.09 30.86 10.82
CA THR A 100 7.85 31.88 11.86
C THR A 100 6.70 31.44 12.75
N TYR A 101 6.82 31.77 14.05
CA TYR A 101 5.80 31.48 15.03
C TYR A 101 5.35 32.76 15.72
N PRO A 102 4.03 33.01 15.82
CA PRO A 102 3.50 34.25 16.43
C PRO A 102 3.76 34.36 17.93
N SER A 103 4.01 33.24 18.62
CA SER A 103 4.36 33.20 20.04
C SER A 103 5.13 31.93 20.39
N PRO A 104 5.94 31.94 21.50
CA PRO A 104 6.62 30.72 21.97
C PRO A 104 5.66 29.57 22.31
N GLN A 105 4.47 29.88 22.77
CA GLN A 105 3.45 28.88 23.09
C GLN A 105 2.96 28.19 21.81
N LEU A 106 2.75 28.93 20.73
CA LEU A 106 2.36 28.36 19.42
C LEU A 106 3.53 27.65 18.75
N GLU A 107 4.78 28.08 18.97
CA GLU A 107 5.96 27.30 18.54
C GLU A 107 5.94 25.91 19.17
N ALA A 108 5.70 25.79 20.46
CA ALA A 108 5.64 24.49 21.16
C ALA A 108 4.61 23.54 20.53
N VAL A 109 3.47 24.07 20.06
CA VAL A 109 2.40 23.27 19.41
C VAL A 109 2.74 22.91 17.96
N LEU A 110 3.36 23.83 17.20
CA LEU A 110 3.45 23.74 15.75
C LEU A 110 4.86 23.44 15.21
N LYS A 111 5.87 23.36 16.08
CA LYS A 111 7.26 23.17 15.67
C LYS A 111 7.46 21.90 14.82
N ARG A 112 6.83 20.80 15.22
CA ARG A 112 6.95 19.51 14.53
C ARG A 112 6.33 19.53 13.12
N THR A 113 5.42 20.45 12.86
CA THR A 113 4.72 20.61 11.58
C THR A 113 5.06 21.93 10.89
N LEU A 114 6.21 22.52 11.23
CA LEU A 114 6.77 23.74 10.61
C LEU A 114 5.76 24.91 10.58
N GLY A 115 5.02 25.07 11.67
CA GLY A 115 4.04 26.17 11.80
C GLY A 115 2.70 25.92 11.07
N VAL A 116 2.46 24.74 10.56
CA VAL A 116 1.21 24.38 9.88
C VAL A 116 0.40 23.42 10.76
N PRO A 117 -0.82 23.75 11.15
CA PRO A 117 -1.68 22.82 11.88
C PRO A 117 -2.14 21.70 10.93
N LEU A 118 -1.68 20.48 11.17
CA LEU A 118 -1.99 19.29 10.38
C LEU A 118 -2.93 18.32 11.09
N PHE A 119 -2.93 18.33 12.42
CA PHE A 119 -3.66 17.39 13.26
C PHE A 119 -4.77 18.05 14.08
N GLN A 120 -5.83 17.30 14.38
CA GLN A 120 -6.93 17.78 15.21
C GLN A 120 -6.44 18.25 16.59
N GLU A 121 -5.52 17.51 17.18
CA GLU A 121 -4.91 17.81 18.47
C GLU A 121 -4.21 19.18 18.46
N GLN A 122 -3.55 19.54 17.37
CA GLN A 122 -2.92 20.84 17.24
C GLN A 122 -3.94 21.96 17.17
N VAL A 123 -5.08 21.77 16.49
CA VAL A 123 -6.16 22.75 16.46
C VAL A 123 -6.74 22.98 17.84
N MET A 124 -6.96 21.90 18.62
CA MET A 124 -7.41 21.99 20.01
C MET A 124 -6.40 22.77 20.87
N GLN A 125 -5.12 22.43 20.75
CA GLN A 125 -4.05 23.10 21.49
C GLN A 125 -3.92 24.58 21.11
N ILE A 126 -4.04 24.94 19.82
CA ILE A 126 -4.07 26.34 19.38
C ILE A 126 -5.24 27.08 20.05
N ALA A 127 -6.44 26.53 20.06
CA ALA A 127 -7.60 27.14 20.68
C ALA A 127 -7.40 27.35 22.21
N MET A 128 -6.78 26.38 22.88
CA MET A 128 -6.49 26.47 24.31
C MET A 128 -5.42 27.51 24.61
N VAL A 129 -4.32 27.52 23.85
CA VAL A 129 -3.15 28.36 24.10
C VAL A 129 -3.34 29.78 23.62
N ALA A 130 -3.95 29.98 22.44
CA ALA A 130 -4.10 31.29 21.82
C ALA A 130 -5.42 31.99 22.11
N ALA A 131 -6.47 31.27 22.50
CA ALA A 131 -7.82 31.82 22.69
C ALA A 131 -8.47 31.46 24.04
N ASP A 132 -7.70 30.96 25.00
CA ASP A 132 -8.16 30.60 26.36
C ASP A 132 -9.36 29.61 26.38
N TYR A 133 -9.37 28.64 25.45
CA TYR A 133 -10.36 27.57 25.51
C TYR A 133 -10.06 26.63 26.66
N GLY A 134 -11.10 26.26 27.38
CA GLY A 134 -11.00 25.12 28.30
C GLY A 134 -10.97 23.79 27.54
N PRO A 135 -10.50 22.68 28.18
CA PRO A 135 -10.42 21.37 27.52
C PRO A 135 -11.75 20.90 26.92
N GLY A 136 -12.87 21.14 27.61
CA GLY A 136 -14.22 20.82 27.13
C GLY A 136 -14.64 21.63 25.90
N GLU A 137 -14.31 22.93 25.87
CA GLU A 137 -14.57 23.79 24.70
C GLU A 137 -13.73 23.38 23.50
N ALA A 138 -12.46 23.00 23.71
CA ALA A 138 -11.57 22.51 22.67
C ALA A 138 -12.07 21.20 22.05
N ASP A 139 -12.59 20.26 22.88
CA ASP A 139 -13.22 19.04 22.38
C ASP A 139 -14.52 19.32 21.61
N GLN A 140 -15.30 20.30 22.07
CA GLN A 140 -16.50 20.74 21.38
C GLN A 140 -16.17 21.36 19.99
N LEU A 141 -15.11 22.17 19.90
CA LEU A 141 -14.58 22.66 18.62
C LEU A 141 -14.18 21.48 17.68
N ARG A 142 -13.48 20.50 18.19
CA ARG A 142 -13.10 19.29 17.44
C ARG A 142 -14.33 18.56 16.88
N ARG A 143 -15.36 18.34 17.69
CA ARG A 143 -16.64 17.73 17.26
C ARG A 143 -17.34 18.57 16.20
N SER A 144 -17.38 19.89 16.38
CA SER A 144 -17.97 20.84 15.43
C SER A 144 -17.24 20.82 14.09
N MET A 145 -15.90 20.71 14.08
CA MET A 145 -15.12 20.54 12.86
C MET A 145 -15.54 19.32 12.05
N ALA A 146 -15.76 18.19 12.71
CA ALA A 146 -16.17 16.96 12.05
C ALA A 146 -17.59 17.00 11.46
N ALA A 147 -18.46 17.82 12.06
CA ALA A 147 -19.88 17.88 11.71
C ALA A 147 -20.24 19.08 10.80
N TRP A 148 -19.42 20.13 10.73
CA TRP A 148 -19.81 21.42 10.19
C TRP A 148 -20.26 21.38 8.71
N LYS A 149 -19.66 20.56 7.86
CA LYS A 149 -20.07 20.41 6.47
C LYS A 149 -21.48 19.82 6.30
N ARG A 150 -21.95 19.08 7.29
CA ARG A 150 -23.27 18.43 7.28
C ARG A 150 -24.34 19.26 7.97
N HIS A 151 -23.96 19.98 9.04
CA HIS A 151 -24.92 20.58 9.97
C HIS A 151 -24.64 22.06 10.28
N GLY A 152 -23.57 22.68 9.73
CA GLY A 152 -23.12 24.02 10.15
C GLY A 152 -22.51 23.97 11.57
N GLY A 153 -22.43 25.13 12.24
CA GLY A 153 -22.07 25.19 13.66
C GLY A 153 -20.62 25.54 13.98
N LEU A 154 -19.84 26.03 13.01
CA LEU A 154 -18.51 26.60 13.28
C LEU A 154 -18.56 28.11 13.59
N GLU A 155 -19.64 28.80 13.27
CA GLU A 155 -19.78 30.25 13.44
C GLU A 155 -19.61 30.69 14.92
N PRO A 156 -20.20 30.02 15.92
CA PRO A 156 -19.97 30.34 17.32
C PRO A 156 -18.49 30.22 17.72
N HIS A 157 -17.82 29.20 17.19
CA HIS A 157 -16.39 28.99 17.45
C HIS A 157 -15.53 30.05 16.72
N GLN A 158 -15.94 30.54 15.55
CA GLN A 158 -15.24 31.61 14.85
C GLN A 158 -15.16 32.86 15.72
N GLN A 159 -16.29 33.32 16.23
CA GLN A 159 -16.34 34.54 17.03
C GLN A 159 -15.59 34.34 18.36
N ARG A 160 -15.77 33.21 19.01
CA ARG A 160 -15.11 32.88 20.29
C ARG A 160 -13.58 32.80 20.14
N LEU A 161 -13.09 32.09 19.07
CA LEU A 161 -11.66 31.96 18.78
C LEU A 161 -11.05 33.32 18.48
N ARG A 162 -11.68 34.09 17.58
CA ARG A 162 -11.24 35.44 17.22
C ARG A 162 -11.14 36.34 18.45
N THR A 163 -12.19 36.46 19.27
CA THR A 163 -12.20 37.26 20.49
C THR A 163 -11.10 36.87 21.46
N GLY A 164 -10.89 35.55 21.70
CA GLY A 164 -9.85 35.06 22.57
C GLY A 164 -8.45 35.38 22.05
N MET A 165 -8.21 35.16 20.76
CA MET A 165 -6.91 35.46 20.16
C MET A 165 -6.57 36.94 20.20
N LEU A 166 -7.52 37.84 19.87
CA LEU A 166 -7.31 39.29 19.94
C LEU A 166 -7.02 39.75 21.38
N LYS A 167 -7.74 39.19 22.37
CA LYS A 167 -7.49 39.45 23.78
C LYS A 167 -6.07 39.08 24.19
N ASN A 168 -5.53 37.99 23.64
CA ASN A 168 -4.19 37.50 23.88
C ASN A 168 -3.10 38.12 22.99
N GLY A 169 -3.44 39.23 22.30
CA GLY A 169 -2.49 40.03 21.52
C GLY A 169 -2.15 39.50 20.13
N TYR A 170 -2.85 38.50 19.64
CA TYR A 170 -2.68 38.04 18.24
C TYR A 170 -3.42 38.97 17.28
N SER A 171 -2.89 39.12 16.07
CA SER A 171 -3.49 39.96 15.04
C SER A 171 -4.79 39.38 14.48
N GLU A 172 -5.68 40.28 14.00
CA GLU A 172 -6.90 39.90 13.27
C GLU A 172 -6.60 38.98 12.06
N ALA A 173 -5.56 39.36 11.30
CA ALA A 173 -5.13 38.56 10.13
C ALA A 173 -4.72 37.12 10.51
N PHE A 174 -4.03 36.97 11.62
CA PHE A 174 -3.62 35.64 12.11
C PHE A 174 -4.84 34.84 12.62
N ALA A 175 -5.75 35.47 13.36
CA ALA A 175 -6.97 34.80 13.81
C ALA A 175 -7.84 34.32 12.64
N ALA A 176 -7.98 35.14 11.60
CA ALA A 176 -8.69 34.77 10.38
C ALA A 176 -8.01 33.63 9.64
N GLN A 177 -6.67 33.65 9.51
CA GLN A 177 -5.89 32.58 8.89
C GLN A 177 -6.07 31.26 9.61
N ILE A 178 -5.95 31.23 10.94
CA ILE A 178 -6.15 30.01 11.75
C ILE A 178 -7.58 29.49 11.56
N PHE A 179 -8.58 30.35 11.55
CA PHE A 179 -9.96 29.91 11.36
C PHE A 179 -10.19 29.30 9.97
N GLU A 180 -9.63 29.89 8.90
CA GLU A 180 -9.72 29.30 7.56
C GLU A 180 -9.00 27.94 7.48
N GLN A 181 -7.89 27.78 8.18
CA GLN A 181 -7.23 26.49 8.31
C GLN A 181 -8.14 25.48 9.04
N ILE A 182 -8.81 25.89 10.13
CA ILE A 182 -9.78 25.05 10.85
C ILE A 182 -10.93 24.63 9.96
N LYS A 183 -11.48 25.51 9.13
CA LYS A 183 -12.48 25.13 8.13
C LYS A 183 -11.96 24.06 7.15
N GLY A 184 -10.70 24.14 6.76
CA GLY A 184 -10.05 23.12 5.94
C GLY A 184 -10.05 21.72 6.57
N PHE A 185 -10.11 21.61 7.89
CA PHE A 185 -10.28 20.33 8.60
C PHE A 185 -11.70 19.76 8.54
N GLY A 186 -12.70 20.59 8.19
CA GLY A 186 -14.13 20.24 8.24
C GLY A 186 -14.59 19.13 7.28
N SER A 187 -13.74 18.55 6.47
CA SER A 187 -14.08 17.33 5.74
C SER A 187 -13.48 16.07 6.39
N TYR A 188 -12.34 16.18 7.03
CA TYR A 188 -11.68 15.10 7.77
C TYR A 188 -10.46 15.65 8.52
N GLY A 189 -10.61 15.97 9.80
CA GLY A 189 -9.45 16.21 10.65
C GLY A 189 -8.77 14.89 10.97
N PHE A 190 -7.48 14.74 10.67
CA PHE A 190 -6.75 13.52 10.96
C PHE A 190 -6.22 13.57 12.40
N PRO A 191 -6.54 12.59 13.26
CA PRO A 191 -5.86 12.43 14.54
C PRO A 191 -4.39 12.05 14.33
N GLU A 192 -3.47 12.65 15.10
CA GLU A 192 -2.03 12.34 14.98
C GLU A 192 -1.74 10.87 15.28
N SER A 193 -2.39 10.31 16.29
CA SER A 193 -2.27 8.88 16.65
C SER A 193 -2.70 7.95 15.53
N HIS A 194 -3.77 8.30 14.79
CA HIS A 194 -4.23 7.54 13.64
C HIS A 194 -3.23 7.62 12.48
N ALA A 195 -2.70 8.81 12.20
CA ALA A 195 -1.66 8.99 11.20
C ALA A 195 -0.39 8.19 11.54
N ALA A 196 0.02 8.19 12.82
CA ALA A 196 1.17 7.42 13.29
C ALA A 196 0.95 5.90 13.15
N SER A 197 -0.24 5.40 13.47
CA SER A 197 -0.58 3.99 13.30
C SER A 197 -0.52 3.56 11.82
N PHE A 198 -1.00 4.40 10.92
CA PHE A 198 -0.92 4.13 9.48
C PHE A 198 0.50 4.26 8.95
N ALA A 199 1.27 5.24 9.40
CA ALA A 199 2.67 5.41 9.04
C ALA A 199 3.51 4.19 9.43
N LEU A 200 3.19 3.50 10.53
CA LEU A 200 3.86 2.26 10.92
C LEU A 200 3.68 1.17 9.87
N LEU A 201 2.44 0.95 9.42
CA LEU A 201 2.15 -0.02 8.37
C LEU A 201 2.73 0.41 7.01
N THR A 202 2.71 1.70 6.72
CA THR A 202 3.34 2.28 5.52
C THR A 202 4.84 2.00 5.51
N TYR A 203 5.53 2.31 6.60
CA TYR A 203 6.96 2.08 6.73
C TYR A 203 7.31 0.60 6.61
N ALA A 204 6.59 -0.28 7.30
CA ALA A 204 6.80 -1.73 7.23
C ALA A 204 6.60 -2.26 5.80
N SER A 205 5.56 -1.81 5.09
CA SER A 205 5.30 -2.16 3.70
C SER A 205 6.42 -1.68 2.77
N CYS A 206 6.94 -0.45 3.00
CA CYS A 206 8.06 0.11 2.25
C CYS A 206 9.34 -0.68 2.47
N TRP A 207 9.64 -1.02 3.72
CA TRP A 207 10.82 -1.81 4.07
C TRP A 207 10.77 -3.18 3.40
N LEU A 208 9.62 -3.87 3.46
CA LEU A 208 9.41 -5.15 2.78
C LEU A 208 9.57 -5.03 1.26
N LYS A 209 9.03 -3.99 0.64
CA LYS A 209 9.23 -3.73 -0.79
C LYS A 209 10.69 -3.45 -1.13
N CYS A 210 11.41 -2.71 -0.29
CA CYS A 210 12.80 -2.32 -0.51
C CYS A 210 13.77 -3.52 -0.39
N HIS A 211 13.61 -4.31 0.66
CA HIS A 211 14.57 -5.36 1.02
C HIS A 211 14.14 -6.76 0.60
N GLU A 212 12.84 -7.00 0.48
CA GLU A 212 12.25 -8.29 0.14
C GLU A 212 11.22 -8.16 -1.00
N PRO A 213 11.60 -7.54 -2.14
CA PRO A 213 10.67 -7.18 -3.21
C PRO A 213 9.98 -8.39 -3.83
N ALA A 214 10.62 -9.56 -3.86
CA ALA A 214 10.01 -10.78 -4.38
C ALA A 214 8.86 -11.27 -3.49
N ALA A 215 9.06 -11.31 -2.18
CA ALA A 215 8.02 -11.68 -1.22
C ALA A 215 6.88 -10.66 -1.22
N PHE A 216 7.21 -9.38 -1.30
CA PHE A 216 6.23 -8.31 -1.38
C PHE A 216 5.34 -8.42 -2.64
N ALA A 217 5.94 -8.54 -3.83
CA ALA A 217 5.20 -8.67 -5.08
C ALA A 217 4.36 -9.96 -5.14
N CYS A 218 4.92 -11.10 -4.69
CA CYS A 218 4.21 -12.38 -4.62
C CYS A 218 2.97 -12.29 -3.71
N ALA A 219 3.11 -11.69 -2.53
CA ALA A 219 2.00 -11.49 -1.60
C ALA A 219 0.91 -10.58 -2.18
N LEU A 220 1.28 -9.50 -2.87
CA LEU A 220 0.33 -8.62 -3.54
C LEU A 220 -0.47 -9.36 -4.63
N ILE A 221 0.19 -10.16 -5.48
CA ILE A 221 -0.46 -10.94 -6.52
C ILE A 221 -1.44 -11.94 -5.91
N ASN A 222 -1.05 -12.63 -4.84
CA ASN A 222 -1.91 -13.58 -4.15
C ASN A 222 -3.08 -12.92 -3.40
N SER A 223 -2.98 -11.64 -3.09
CA SER A 223 -4.06 -10.86 -2.48
C SER A 223 -5.06 -10.30 -3.50
N TRP A 224 -4.83 -10.50 -4.80
CA TRP A 224 -5.74 -10.02 -5.83
C TRP A 224 -7.09 -10.80 -5.80
N PRO A 225 -8.26 -10.14 -6.00
CA PRO A 225 -8.44 -8.80 -6.53
C PRO A 225 -8.22 -7.68 -5.51
N MET A 226 -7.41 -6.68 -5.90
CA MET A 226 -7.16 -5.47 -5.14
C MET A 226 -7.44 -4.24 -6.04
N GLY A 227 -7.99 -3.15 -5.45
CA GLY A 227 -8.68 -2.10 -6.19
C GLY A 227 -7.85 -1.23 -7.14
N PHE A 228 -6.50 -1.14 -6.99
CA PHE A 228 -5.71 -0.14 -7.70
C PHE A 228 -4.84 -0.70 -8.84
N TYR A 229 -4.43 -1.96 -8.77
CA TYR A 229 -3.46 -2.52 -9.70
C TYR A 229 -3.92 -3.86 -10.25
N SER A 230 -3.67 -4.06 -11.54
CA SER A 230 -3.77 -5.40 -12.14
C SER A 230 -2.55 -6.24 -11.76
N PRO A 231 -2.65 -7.57 -11.78
CA PRO A 231 -1.49 -8.45 -11.60
C PRO A 231 -0.34 -8.12 -12.54
N ASP A 232 -0.64 -7.75 -13.80
CA ASP A 232 0.36 -7.38 -14.78
C ASP A 232 1.15 -6.13 -14.37
N GLN A 233 0.52 -5.12 -13.81
CA GLN A 233 1.20 -3.93 -13.30
C GLN A 233 2.16 -4.26 -12.15
N ILE A 234 1.78 -5.19 -11.25
CA ILE A 234 2.63 -5.67 -10.16
C ILE A 234 3.83 -6.45 -10.74
N LEU A 235 3.58 -7.31 -11.73
CA LEU A 235 4.65 -8.07 -12.39
C LEU A 235 5.61 -7.17 -13.18
N GLN A 236 5.11 -6.11 -13.82
CA GLN A 236 5.97 -5.12 -14.49
C GLN A 236 6.82 -4.36 -13.48
N ASP A 237 6.27 -4.01 -12.31
CA ASP A 237 7.04 -3.39 -11.24
C ASP A 237 8.12 -4.34 -10.71
N ALA A 238 7.78 -5.61 -10.47
CA ALA A 238 8.73 -6.64 -10.07
C ALA A 238 9.90 -6.79 -11.08
N ARG A 239 9.59 -6.79 -12.39
CA ARG A 239 10.64 -6.83 -13.43
C ARG A 239 11.53 -5.58 -13.42
N ARG A 240 10.99 -4.38 -13.11
CA ARG A 240 11.79 -3.16 -12.95
C ARG A 240 12.77 -3.28 -11.77
N HIS A 241 12.39 -4.03 -10.75
CA HIS A 241 13.26 -4.38 -9.62
C HIS A 241 14.17 -5.60 -9.90
N ARG A 242 14.27 -6.01 -11.19
CA ARG A 242 15.13 -7.12 -11.67
C ARG A 242 14.78 -8.47 -11.07
N LEU A 243 13.54 -8.65 -10.63
CA LEU A 243 13.07 -9.94 -10.13
C LEU A 243 12.82 -10.91 -11.28
N GLN A 244 13.21 -12.15 -11.09
CA GLN A 244 12.92 -13.23 -12.02
C GLN A 244 11.48 -13.69 -11.85
N ILE A 245 10.71 -13.68 -12.93
CA ILE A 245 9.34 -14.19 -12.97
C ILE A 245 9.34 -15.48 -13.78
N ARG A 246 8.94 -16.57 -13.14
CA ARG A 246 8.81 -17.89 -13.76
C ARG A 246 7.35 -18.09 -14.20
N PRO A 247 7.12 -18.55 -15.44
CA PRO A 247 5.76 -18.75 -15.94
C PRO A 247 5.02 -19.85 -15.17
N VAL A 248 3.73 -19.95 -15.41
CA VAL A 248 2.93 -21.07 -14.91
C VAL A 248 3.43 -22.37 -15.50
N ASP A 249 3.54 -23.43 -14.67
CA ASP A 249 4.03 -24.75 -15.05
C ASP A 249 3.36 -25.81 -14.18
N VAL A 250 2.71 -26.80 -14.77
CA VAL A 250 2.01 -27.88 -14.03
C VAL A 250 2.95 -28.70 -13.15
N GLN A 251 4.24 -28.75 -13.47
CA GLN A 251 5.25 -29.45 -12.69
C GLN A 251 5.77 -28.66 -11.48
N ALA A 252 5.50 -27.35 -11.43
CA ALA A 252 6.08 -26.49 -10.40
C ALA A 252 5.07 -25.56 -9.71
N SER A 253 4.05 -25.07 -10.44
CA SER A 253 3.11 -24.08 -9.93
C SER A 253 2.06 -24.67 -9.01
N ASP A 254 1.90 -24.07 -7.85
CA ASP A 254 0.74 -24.28 -7.00
C ASP A 254 -0.44 -23.39 -7.46
N TRP A 255 -1.57 -23.45 -6.78
CA TRP A 255 -2.67 -22.53 -7.06
C TRP A 255 -2.25 -21.09 -6.86
N GLU A 256 -1.65 -20.79 -5.71
CA GLU A 256 -1.07 -19.49 -5.40
C GLU A 256 0.32 -19.31 -6.06
N CYS A 257 0.71 -18.07 -6.29
CA CYS A 257 2.09 -17.75 -6.63
C CYS A 257 3.01 -18.08 -5.45
N SER A 258 4.22 -18.55 -5.74
CA SER A 258 5.19 -18.98 -4.74
C SER A 258 6.58 -18.39 -5.01
N LEU A 259 7.48 -18.53 -4.02
CA LEU A 259 8.87 -18.10 -4.11
C LEU A 259 9.77 -19.31 -4.36
N GLU A 260 10.61 -19.22 -5.38
CA GLU A 260 11.61 -20.25 -5.68
C GLU A 260 13.01 -19.70 -5.38
N PRO A 261 13.79 -20.35 -4.50
CA PRO A 261 15.12 -19.88 -4.14
C PRO A 261 16.07 -19.77 -5.33
N ILE A 262 16.86 -18.69 -5.34
CA ILE A 262 18.00 -18.49 -6.23
C ILE A 262 19.22 -18.22 -5.35
N ALA A 263 20.31 -18.94 -5.58
CA ALA A 263 21.51 -18.79 -4.77
C ALA A 263 22.10 -17.37 -4.90
N GLY A 264 22.26 -16.67 -3.77
CA GLY A 264 22.87 -15.34 -3.71
C GLY A 264 22.03 -14.19 -4.21
N GLU A 265 20.76 -14.42 -4.58
CA GLU A 265 19.84 -13.41 -5.13
C GLU A 265 18.48 -13.41 -4.42
N GLN A 266 17.64 -12.44 -4.79
CA GLN A 266 16.22 -12.48 -4.45
C GLN A 266 15.58 -13.71 -5.08
N PRO A 267 14.63 -14.40 -4.40
CA PRO A 267 13.96 -15.56 -4.97
C PRO A 267 13.18 -15.18 -6.24
N ALA A 268 13.05 -16.12 -7.16
CA ALA A 268 12.14 -15.98 -8.29
C ALA A 268 10.68 -16.08 -7.82
N ILE A 269 9.80 -15.37 -8.49
CA ILE A 269 8.35 -15.51 -8.31
C ILE A 269 7.86 -16.54 -9.33
N ARG A 270 7.37 -17.68 -8.87
CA ARG A 270 6.65 -18.67 -9.68
C ARG A 270 5.17 -18.24 -9.77
N LEU A 271 4.67 -18.05 -10.98
CA LEU A 271 3.25 -17.75 -11.16
C LEU A 271 2.39 -18.97 -10.83
N GLY A 272 1.34 -18.76 -10.04
CA GLY A 272 0.39 -19.79 -9.66
C GLY A 272 -0.63 -20.10 -10.77
N LEU A 273 -1.29 -21.26 -10.69
CA LEU A 273 -2.34 -21.67 -11.62
C LEU A 273 -3.53 -20.71 -11.65
N ARG A 274 -3.80 -20.02 -10.53
CA ARG A 274 -4.82 -18.96 -10.43
C ARG A 274 -4.62 -17.79 -11.41
N MET A 275 -3.42 -17.64 -11.97
CA MET A 275 -3.11 -16.59 -12.95
C MET A 275 -3.63 -16.90 -14.34
N ILE A 276 -4.08 -18.13 -14.59
CA ILE A 276 -4.71 -18.55 -15.85
C ILE A 276 -6.17 -18.09 -15.85
N ALA A 277 -6.51 -17.22 -16.78
CA ALA A 277 -7.86 -16.65 -16.86
C ALA A 277 -8.91 -17.77 -17.06
N GLY A 278 -9.91 -17.81 -16.18
CA GLY A 278 -11.01 -18.79 -16.25
C GLY A 278 -10.65 -20.19 -15.76
N PHE A 279 -9.43 -20.43 -15.24
CA PHE A 279 -9.06 -21.68 -14.63
C PHE A 279 -9.69 -21.82 -13.23
N ARG A 280 -10.21 -22.99 -12.90
CA ARG A 280 -10.92 -23.21 -11.63
C ARG A 280 -9.95 -23.61 -10.53
N GLU A 281 -10.19 -23.13 -9.32
CA GLU A 281 -9.35 -23.49 -8.16
C GLU A 281 -9.37 -24.99 -7.88
N GLU A 282 -10.51 -25.65 -8.03
CA GLU A 282 -10.64 -27.10 -7.83
C GLU A 282 -9.69 -27.89 -8.73
N ASP A 283 -9.59 -27.51 -10.01
CA ASP A 283 -8.68 -28.14 -10.97
C ASP A 283 -7.23 -27.90 -10.57
N GLY A 284 -6.90 -26.66 -10.16
CA GLY A 284 -5.57 -26.32 -9.66
C GLY A 284 -5.17 -27.14 -8.44
N ARG A 285 -6.06 -27.28 -7.47
CA ARG A 285 -5.81 -28.06 -6.25
C ARG A 285 -5.65 -29.57 -6.55
N ARG A 286 -6.37 -30.09 -7.55
CA ARG A 286 -6.18 -31.49 -8.01
C ARG A 286 -4.81 -31.70 -8.64
N ILE A 287 -4.34 -30.74 -9.46
CA ILE A 287 -2.98 -30.79 -10.02
C ILE A 287 -1.94 -30.80 -8.90
N GLU A 288 -2.03 -29.89 -7.93
CA GLU A 288 -1.14 -29.85 -6.76
C GLU A 288 -1.10 -31.19 -6.04
N ALA A 289 -2.26 -31.73 -5.68
CA ALA A 289 -2.36 -32.97 -4.93
C ALA A 289 -1.81 -34.18 -5.72
N ALA A 290 -2.06 -34.24 -7.02
CA ALA A 290 -1.54 -35.30 -7.88
C ALA A 290 0.00 -35.19 -8.02
N ARG A 291 0.53 -33.98 -8.22
CA ARG A 291 1.97 -33.73 -8.33
C ARG A 291 2.74 -34.05 -7.04
N GLN A 292 2.16 -33.73 -5.86
CA GLN A 292 2.79 -34.04 -4.57
C GLN A 292 3.06 -35.55 -4.37
N ARG A 293 2.28 -36.41 -5.00
CA ARG A 293 2.50 -37.86 -4.97
C ARG A 293 3.67 -38.27 -5.86
N ARG A 294 3.76 -37.72 -7.06
CA ARG A 294 4.78 -37.97 -8.07
C ARG A 294 4.71 -36.88 -9.15
N ALA A 295 5.84 -36.45 -9.71
CA ALA A 295 5.88 -35.61 -10.88
C ALA A 295 5.11 -36.25 -12.06
N PHE A 296 4.56 -35.45 -12.96
CA PHE A 296 3.87 -35.94 -14.16
C PHE A 296 4.89 -36.40 -15.20
N SER A 297 4.66 -37.54 -15.83
CA SER A 297 5.51 -38.05 -16.90
C SER A 297 5.19 -37.36 -18.24
N ASP A 298 3.92 -37.14 -18.51
CA ASP A 298 3.37 -36.61 -19.76
C ASP A 298 1.97 -36.02 -19.53
N ILE A 299 1.32 -35.58 -20.62
CA ILE A 299 -0.02 -34.98 -20.55
C ILE A 299 -1.07 -35.99 -20.13
N ALA A 300 -1.00 -37.22 -20.64
CA ALA A 300 -1.98 -38.28 -20.33
C ALA A 300 -1.94 -38.63 -18.83
N ASP A 301 -0.76 -38.76 -18.22
CA ASP A 301 -0.57 -38.98 -16.78
C ASP A 301 -1.14 -37.79 -15.96
N LEU A 302 -0.95 -36.54 -16.44
CA LEU A 302 -1.55 -35.37 -15.82
C LEU A 302 -3.08 -35.45 -15.84
N ASP A 303 -3.66 -35.70 -17.01
CA ASP A 303 -5.11 -35.72 -17.21
C ASP A 303 -5.79 -36.83 -16.40
N GLN A 304 -5.22 -38.01 -16.43
CA GLN A 304 -5.73 -39.17 -15.67
C GLN A 304 -5.69 -38.93 -14.16
N ARG A 305 -4.57 -38.39 -13.66
CA ARG A 305 -4.36 -38.23 -12.21
C ARG A 305 -5.01 -37.01 -11.61
N ALA A 306 -5.10 -35.91 -12.37
CA ALA A 306 -5.76 -34.69 -11.93
C ALA A 306 -7.25 -34.64 -12.32
N GLY A 307 -7.72 -35.54 -13.20
CA GLY A 307 -9.13 -35.62 -13.63
C GLY A 307 -9.58 -34.31 -14.32
N LEU A 308 -8.79 -33.82 -15.27
CA LEU A 308 -9.05 -32.54 -15.94
C LEU A 308 -10.06 -32.73 -17.08
N ASP A 309 -10.99 -31.78 -17.21
CA ASP A 309 -11.88 -31.69 -18.36
C ASP A 309 -11.17 -31.04 -19.57
N THR A 310 -11.72 -31.19 -20.75
CA THR A 310 -11.18 -30.63 -22.01
C THR A 310 -10.98 -29.13 -21.94
N ARG A 311 -11.82 -28.41 -21.20
CA ARG A 311 -11.68 -26.97 -21.00
C ARG A 311 -10.44 -26.62 -20.16
N ALA A 312 -10.22 -27.32 -19.06
CA ALA A 312 -9.06 -27.11 -18.20
C ALA A 312 -7.75 -27.41 -18.93
N GLN A 313 -7.71 -28.50 -19.70
CA GLN A 313 -6.57 -28.87 -20.57
C GLN A 313 -6.28 -27.77 -21.62
N ALA A 314 -7.33 -27.22 -22.27
CA ALA A 314 -7.17 -26.14 -23.24
C ALA A 314 -6.56 -24.88 -22.60
N LEU A 315 -7.04 -24.50 -21.43
CA LEU A 315 -6.53 -23.33 -20.71
C LEU A 315 -5.08 -23.50 -20.27
N LEU A 316 -4.67 -24.69 -19.85
CA LEU A 316 -3.27 -25.02 -19.51
C LEU A 316 -2.37 -24.94 -20.74
N ALA A 317 -2.81 -25.50 -21.88
CA ALA A 317 -2.07 -25.44 -23.13
C ALA A 317 -1.91 -24.00 -23.66
N ASP A 318 -3.00 -23.22 -23.66
CA ASP A 318 -2.99 -21.81 -24.09
C ASP A 318 -2.11 -20.93 -23.20
N ALA A 319 -2.07 -21.19 -21.89
CA ALA A 319 -1.19 -20.53 -20.95
C ALA A 319 0.28 -20.96 -21.06
N GLY A 320 0.57 -22.03 -21.83
CA GLY A 320 1.90 -22.63 -21.94
C GLY A 320 2.35 -23.34 -20.69
N ALA A 321 1.41 -23.75 -19.81
CA ALA A 321 1.69 -24.41 -18.53
C ALA A 321 2.18 -25.87 -18.68
N LEU A 322 2.06 -26.44 -19.88
CA LEU A 322 2.46 -27.82 -20.23
C LEU A 322 3.88 -27.92 -20.82
N ARG A 323 4.65 -26.82 -20.87
CA ARG A 323 5.97 -26.78 -21.53
C ARG A 323 6.95 -27.82 -20.98
N ALA A 324 6.96 -28.04 -19.69
CA ALA A 324 7.85 -29.01 -19.05
C ALA A 324 7.57 -30.45 -19.50
N LEU A 325 6.34 -30.74 -19.95
CA LEU A 325 5.93 -32.07 -20.43
C LEU A 325 6.20 -32.25 -21.93
N VAL A 326 6.04 -31.23 -22.77
CA VAL A 326 6.07 -31.36 -24.24
C VAL A 326 7.01 -30.39 -24.97
N GLY A 327 7.73 -29.57 -24.25
CA GLY A 327 8.71 -28.63 -24.80
C GLY A 327 8.14 -27.27 -25.23
N ASN A 328 6.93 -27.21 -25.81
CA ASN A 328 6.29 -25.94 -26.16
C ASN A 328 4.75 -26.04 -26.23
N ARG A 329 4.06 -24.91 -26.15
CA ARG A 329 2.61 -24.83 -26.06
C ARG A 329 1.88 -25.29 -27.35
N HIS A 330 2.50 -25.14 -28.50
CA HIS A 330 1.91 -25.57 -29.78
C HIS A 330 1.91 -27.10 -29.87
N LYS A 331 3.00 -27.75 -29.50
CA LYS A 331 3.09 -29.21 -29.43
C LYS A 331 2.08 -29.77 -28.43
N ALA A 332 1.97 -29.18 -27.24
CA ALA A 332 1.00 -29.59 -26.23
C ALA A 332 -0.45 -29.53 -26.72
N ARG A 333 -0.80 -28.52 -27.53
CA ARG A 333 -2.12 -28.38 -28.11
C ARG A 333 -2.38 -29.37 -29.24
N TRP A 334 -1.35 -29.67 -30.01
CA TRP A 334 -1.43 -30.65 -31.11
C TRP A 334 -1.58 -32.09 -30.60
N ASP A 335 -0.72 -32.52 -29.71
CA ASP A 335 -0.72 -33.86 -29.12
C ASP A 335 -2.10 -34.17 -28.48
N ARG A 336 -2.74 -33.21 -27.82
CA ARG A 336 -4.10 -33.35 -27.28
C ARG A 336 -5.18 -33.50 -28.37
N SER A 337 -5.03 -32.82 -29.53
CA SER A 337 -6.00 -32.91 -30.61
C SER A 337 -5.96 -34.30 -31.28
N GLU A 338 -4.78 -34.94 -31.35
CA GLU A 338 -4.62 -36.27 -31.90
C GLU A 338 -5.21 -37.36 -30.96
N GLU A 339 -5.03 -37.23 -29.65
CA GLU A 339 -5.62 -38.16 -28.67
C GLU A 339 -7.16 -38.15 -28.73
N HIS A 340 -7.77 -36.98 -28.84
CA HIS A 340 -9.23 -36.85 -28.96
C HIS A 340 -9.79 -37.42 -30.27
N THR A 341 -8.99 -37.39 -31.34
CA THR A 341 -9.39 -37.96 -32.64
C THR A 341 -9.29 -39.50 -32.60
N SER A 342 -8.36 -40.05 -31.85
CA SER A 342 -8.18 -41.52 -31.70
C SER A 342 -9.28 -42.14 -30.81
N GLU A 343 -9.77 -41.42 -29.79
CA GLU A 343 -10.88 -41.91 -28.94
C GLU A 343 -12.21 -41.94 -29.69
N LEU A 344 -12.42 -41.08 -30.67
CA LEU A 344 -13.65 -41.06 -31.53
C LEU A 344 -13.61 -42.12 -32.65
N GLN A 345 -12.45 -42.77 -32.88
CA GLN A 345 -12.27 -43.80 -33.93
C GLN A 345 -12.16 -45.24 -33.37
N SER A 346 -12.31 -45.42 -32.09
CA SER A 346 -12.38 -46.77 -31.52
C SER A 346 -13.81 -47.33 -31.64
N PRO A 347 -14.04 -48.49 -32.25
CA PRO A 347 -15.33 -49.06 -32.56
C PRO A 347 -16.15 -49.47 -31.32
#